data_31d47b084587451f9959853d3d38dd5f
#
_entry.id   31d47b084587451f9959853d3d38dd5f
#
_cell.length_a   1.000
_cell.length_b   1.000
_cell.length_c   1.000
_cell.angle_alpha   90.00
_cell.angle_beta   90.00
_cell.angle_gamma   90.00
#
_symmetry.space_group_name_H-M   'P 1'
#
loop_
_entity.id
_entity.type
_entity.pdbx_description
1 polymer ?
#
loop_
_entity_poly.entity_id
_entity_poly.type
_entity_poly.pdbx_seq_one_letter_code
_entity_poly.pdbx_strand_id
1 'polypeptide(L)'
;MSKANRSLSCIALALTACFLGVTPAVQAQAPGQDAAQAPAPGDKPPQKRPRRTDRIFARDLEGIWISAAYLDALRATRAPLEASKKAAPLVIKVQKEGPSYPLVRTDFDRAVLLRIIDIQPEDKPGAFRVVLAADDMNPVSASETTNISFRGQKNEQGRFERLAVADPTFGKRKFQDVIRLEEGLAPTVNGIVIAGSYADDKGATYSFSRSGEAEVPGGRFRYDLRLSPKGANCSIIEEAQDEAAGPRPRYGFRWKGQALELYEVDAKKPDNLRCGAKPVAVLTPKAG
;
A
#
# COMPACT_ATOMS: atom_id res chain seq x y z
N MET A 1 25.04 37.66 10.61
CA MET A 1 26.10 37.47 11.62
C MET A 1 25.61 36.51 12.69
N SER A 2 26.37 35.48 12.96
CA SER A 2 26.39 34.50 14.04
C SER A 2 26.13 33.07 13.53
N LYS A 3 27.11 32.42 13.31
CA LYS A 3 28.12 31.51 13.95
C LYS A 3 27.61 30.08 14.09
N ALA A 4 28.32 29.27 13.35
CA ALA A 4 28.37 27.81 13.36
C ALA A 4 28.60 27.21 14.76
N ASN A 5 28.15 25.98 14.95
CA ASN A 5 28.86 25.03 15.79
C ASN A 5 28.77 23.61 15.22
N ARG A 6 29.95 23.12 14.84
CA ARG A 6 30.24 21.72 14.51
C ARG A 6 30.50 20.97 15.80
N SER A 7 30.07 19.75 15.90
CA SER A 7 30.71 18.79 16.80
C SER A 7 30.71 17.41 16.16
N LEU A 8 31.90 17.03 15.70
CA LEU A 8 32.28 15.65 15.40
C LEU A 8 32.58 14.96 16.73
N SER A 9 32.11 13.73 16.89
CA SER A 9 32.69 12.79 17.85
C SER A 9 32.79 11.42 17.19
N CYS A 10 34.03 11.10 16.81
CA CYS A 10 34.47 9.74 16.53
C CYS A 10 34.62 9.00 17.86
N ILE A 11 34.06 7.80 17.97
CA ILE A 11 34.49 6.81 18.96
C ILE A 11 34.74 5.50 18.21
N ALA A 12 36.04 5.20 18.10
CA ALA A 12 36.55 3.89 17.78
C ALA A 12 36.62 3.07 19.07
N LEU A 13 36.17 1.85 19.05
CA LEU A 13 36.53 0.89 20.11
C LEU A 13 36.85 -0.48 19.50
N ALA A 14 37.98 -0.96 20.01
CA ALA A 14 38.78 -2.06 19.50
C ALA A 14 38.21 -3.44 19.86
N LEU A 15 38.57 -4.39 19.01
CA LEU A 15 38.47 -5.84 19.20
C LEU A 15 39.27 -6.34 20.40
N THR A 16 38.72 -7.34 21.09
CA THR A 16 39.56 -8.32 21.79
C THR A 16 38.94 -9.71 21.62
N ALA A 17 39.68 -10.58 20.95
CA ALA A 17 39.37 -11.99 20.79
C ALA A 17 39.85 -12.77 22.02
N CYS A 18 39.02 -13.67 22.53
CA CYS A 18 39.47 -14.74 23.42
C CYS A 18 39.02 -16.08 22.89
N PHE A 19 39.99 -16.82 22.40
CA PHE A 19 39.91 -18.27 22.14
C PHE A 19 40.09 -18.99 23.47
N LEU A 20 39.18 -19.88 23.84
CA LEU A 20 39.43 -20.96 24.77
C LEU A 20 38.85 -22.25 24.23
N GLY A 21 39.71 -23.20 23.98
CA GLY A 21 39.40 -24.53 23.51
C GLY A 21 38.83 -25.39 24.65
N VAL A 22 37.94 -26.31 24.25
CA VAL A 22 37.51 -27.42 25.11
C VAL A 22 37.61 -28.71 24.30
N THR A 23 38.42 -29.61 24.82
CA THR A 23 38.69 -30.99 24.37
C THR A 23 37.47 -31.91 24.56
N PRO A 24 37.30 -32.94 23.74
CA PRO A 24 36.23 -33.91 23.92
C PRO A 24 36.66 -35.03 24.89
N ALA A 25 35.79 -35.29 25.87
CA ALA A 25 35.91 -36.47 26.73
C ALA A 25 35.19 -37.68 26.10
N VAL A 26 35.96 -38.71 25.91
CA VAL A 26 35.48 -40.06 25.56
C VAL A 26 34.85 -40.68 26.81
N GLN A 27 33.59 -41.10 26.73
CA GLN A 27 32.97 -41.94 27.77
C GLN A 27 32.62 -43.32 27.22
N ALA A 28 33.04 -44.31 27.98
CA ALA A 28 32.92 -45.73 27.74
C ALA A 28 31.50 -46.26 27.82
N GLN A 29 31.19 -47.22 26.95
CA GLN A 29 29.97 -48.04 26.98
C GLN A 29 29.97 -49.04 28.15
N ALA A 30 28.84 -49.15 28.83
CA ALA A 30 28.47 -50.26 29.71
C ALA A 30 27.34 -51.08 29.06
N PRO A 31 27.35 -52.42 29.13
CA PRO A 31 26.36 -53.23 28.49
C PRO A 31 25.17 -53.57 29.40
N GLY A 32 24.00 -53.62 28.78
CA GLY A 32 22.94 -54.56 29.13
C GLY A 32 21.93 -54.07 30.17
N GLN A 33 20.75 -53.72 29.68
CA GLN A 33 19.49 -54.06 30.35
C GLN A 33 18.35 -54.11 29.32
N ASP A 34 17.76 -55.31 29.18
CA ASP A 34 16.48 -55.56 28.51
C ASP A 34 15.39 -54.74 29.21
N ALA A 35 14.91 -53.69 28.57
CA ALA A 35 13.71 -53.00 29.01
C ALA A 35 12.65 -53.11 27.92
N ALA A 36 11.51 -53.63 28.31
CA ALA A 36 10.30 -53.80 27.51
C ALA A 36 10.01 -52.64 26.61
N GLN A 37 9.86 -52.89 25.32
CA GLN A 37 9.39 -51.90 24.34
C GLN A 37 8.01 -51.42 24.68
N ALA A 38 7.91 -50.17 25.06
CA ALA A 38 6.63 -49.44 25.10
C ALA A 38 6.13 -49.27 23.64
N PRO A 39 4.80 -49.37 23.39
CA PRO A 39 4.25 -49.23 22.05
C PRO A 39 4.62 -47.82 21.51
N ALA A 40 5.13 -47.78 20.27
CA ALA A 40 5.47 -46.56 19.58
C ALA A 40 4.27 -45.62 19.52
N PRO A 41 4.45 -44.31 19.81
CA PRO A 41 3.40 -43.31 19.62
C PRO A 41 3.02 -43.27 18.15
N GLY A 42 1.70 -43.44 17.90
CA GLY A 42 1.11 -43.63 16.58
C GLY A 42 1.69 -42.67 15.53
N ASP A 43 2.08 -43.24 14.41
CA ASP A 43 2.50 -42.57 13.22
C ASP A 43 1.50 -41.47 12.83
N LYS A 44 1.84 -40.24 13.11
CA LYS A 44 1.14 -39.11 12.48
C LYS A 44 1.27 -39.28 10.98
N PRO A 45 0.17 -39.29 10.21
CA PRO A 45 0.23 -39.44 8.78
C PRO A 45 1.22 -38.40 8.22
N PRO A 46 2.10 -38.78 7.29
CA PRO A 46 3.12 -37.90 6.77
C PRO A 46 2.46 -36.65 6.21
N GLN A 47 2.73 -35.51 6.83
CA GLN A 47 2.28 -34.23 6.32
C GLN A 47 2.80 -34.10 4.89
N LYS A 48 1.90 -34.12 3.90
CA LYS A 48 2.25 -33.90 2.49
C LYS A 48 3.01 -32.59 2.41
N ARG A 49 4.31 -32.67 2.13
CA ARG A 49 5.11 -31.47 1.84
C ARG A 49 4.42 -30.72 0.70
N PRO A 50 4.17 -29.40 0.85
CA PRO A 50 3.53 -28.62 -0.20
C PRO A 50 4.30 -28.83 -1.51
N ARG A 51 3.58 -29.05 -2.60
CA ARG A 51 4.19 -29.18 -3.92
C ARG A 51 4.96 -27.88 -4.22
N ARG A 52 6.05 -27.98 -4.96
CA ARG A 52 6.92 -26.83 -5.30
C ARG A 52 6.15 -25.64 -5.94
N THR A 53 5.00 -25.93 -6.55
CA THR A 53 4.04 -24.95 -7.11
C THR A 53 3.25 -24.17 -6.06
N ASP A 54 3.21 -24.63 -4.80
CA ASP A 54 2.40 -24.03 -3.74
C ASP A 54 3.20 -22.98 -2.93
N ARG A 55 4.50 -22.87 -3.20
CA ARG A 55 5.32 -21.85 -2.55
C ARG A 55 5.00 -20.47 -3.11
N ILE A 56 4.73 -19.54 -2.18
CA ILE A 56 4.52 -18.14 -2.49
C ILE A 56 5.77 -17.37 -2.09
N PHE A 57 6.21 -16.50 -2.98
CA PHE A 57 7.38 -15.64 -2.80
C PHE A 57 6.96 -14.18 -2.81
N ALA A 58 7.78 -13.30 -2.23
CA ALA A 58 7.50 -11.86 -2.22
C ALA A 58 7.29 -11.27 -3.63
N ARG A 59 8.03 -11.77 -4.63
CA ARG A 59 7.85 -11.40 -6.05
C ARG A 59 6.46 -11.70 -6.61
N ASP A 60 5.76 -12.69 -6.07
CA ASP A 60 4.41 -13.06 -6.51
C ASP A 60 3.38 -12.00 -6.07
N LEU A 61 3.72 -11.23 -5.04
CA LEU A 61 2.90 -10.13 -4.50
C LEU A 61 3.26 -8.78 -5.12
N GLU A 62 4.34 -8.69 -5.93
CA GLU A 62 4.79 -7.45 -6.53
C GLU A 62 3.68 -6.79 -7.35
N GLY A 63 3.48 -5.48 -7.15
CA GLY A 63 2.48 -4.68 -7.82
C GLY A 63 1.72 -3.75 -6.88
N ILE A 64 0.68 -3.15 -7.41
CA ILE A 64 -0.21 -2.26 -6.67
C ILE A 64 -1.57 -2.94 -6.56
N TRP A 65 -2.07 -3.02 -5.34
CA TRP A 65 -3.32 -3.66 -4.98
C TRP A 65 -4.26 -2.64 -4.37
N ILE A 66 -5.52 -2.63 -4.77
CA ILE A 66 -6.53 -1.72 -4.23
C ILE A 66 -7.77 -2.50 -3.78
N SER A 67 -8.44 -2.00 -2.74
CA SER A 67 -9.74 -2.54 -2.31
C SER A 67 -10.72 -2.61 -3.47
N ALA A 68 -11.23 -3.80 -3.76
CA ALA A 68 -12.21 -4.01 -4.83
C ALA A 68 -13.49 -3.20 -4.55
N ALA A 69 -13.98 -3.23 -3.31
CA ALA A 69 -15.17 -2.51 -2.91
C ALA A 69 -15.00 -0.97 -3.07
N TYR A 70 -13.80 -0.44 -2.75
CA TYR A 70 -13.53 0.98 -2.97
C TYR A 70 -13.50 1.32 -4.46
N LEU A 71 -12.88 0.49 -5.28
CA LEU A 71 -12.80 0.72 -6.72
C LEU A 71 -14.19 0.67 -7.38
N ASP A 72 -15.05 -0.25 -6.95
CA ASP A 72 -16.43 -0.33 -7.42
C ASP A 72 -17.25 0.89 -6.98
N ALA A 73 -17.08 1.34 -5.73
CA ALA A 73 -17.68 2.58 -5.24
C ALA A 73 -17.18 3.81 -6.04
N LEU A 74 -15.89 3.82 -6.40
CA LEU A 74 -15.29 4.87 -7.21
C LEU A 74 -15.87 4.90 -8.63
N ARG A 75 -16.04 3.75 -9.27
CA ARG A 75 -16.70 3.64 -10.58
C ARG A 75 -18.15 4.14 -10.55
N ALA A 76 -18.88 3.79 -9.48
CA ALA A 76 -20.27 4.19 -9.31
C ALA A 76 -20.45 5.69 -9.02
N THR A 77 -19.51 6.31 -8.33
CA THR A 77 -19.64 7.71 -7.87
C THR A 77 -18.80 8.70 -8.66
N ARG A 78 -17.73 8.23 -9.32
CA ARG A 78 -16.70 9.05 -9.96
C ARG A 78 -16.13 10.12 -9.00
N ALA A 79 -16.26 9.94 -7.69
CA ALA A 79 -15.88 10.90 -6.68
C ALA A 79 -15.19 10.19 -5.49
N PRO A 80 -13.88 10.38 -5.29
CA PRO A 80 -13.13 9.76 -4.21
C PRO A 80 -13.74 9.98 -2.82
N LEU A 81 -14.22 11.18 -2.53
CA LEU A 81 -14.90 11.47 -1.27
C LEU A 81 -16.14 10.60 -1.06
N GLU A 82 -16.98 10.46 -2.07
CA GLU A 82 -18.21 9.66 -1.95
C GLU A 82 -17.91 8.16 -1.94
N ALA A 83 -16.90 7.73 -2.68
CA ALA A 83 -16.42 6.35 -2.66
C ALA A 83 -15.88 5.97 -1.27
N SER A 84 -15.10 6.84 -0.64
CA SER A 84 -14.52 6.59 0.69
C SER A 84 -15.56 6.49 1.82
N LYS A 85 -16.74 7.12 1.66
CA LYS A 85 -17.88 6.95 2.56
C LYS A 85 -18.53 5.57 2.45
N LYS A 86 -18.50 4.97 1.25
CA LYS A 86 -19.12 3.67 0.97
C LYS A 86 -18.19 2.50 1.29
N ALA A 87 -16.91 2.64 1.00
CA ALA A 87 -15.91 1.62 1.21
C ALA A 87 -14.58 2.26 1.64
N ALA A 88 -13.95 1.66 2.64
CA ALA A 88 -12.64 2.13 3.08
C ALA A 88 -11.61 1.89 1.96
N PRO A 89 -10.86 2.92 1.56
CA PRO A 89 -9.75 2.75 0.64
C PRO A 89 -8.63 1.98 1.35
N LEU A 90 -8.15 0.95 0.68
CA LEU A 90 -6.94 0.22 1.07
C LEU A 90 -6.09 0.07 -0.17
N VAL A 91 -4.86 0.54 -0.11
CA VAL A 91 -3.86 0.29 -1.15
C VAL A 91 -2.67 -0.39 -0.53
N ILE A 92 -2.20 -1.44 -1.18
CA ILE A 92 -0.97 -2.14 -0.84
C ILE A 92 -0.06 -2.06 -2.07
N LYS A 93 1.14 -1.53 -1.89
CA LYS A 93 2.17 -1.52 -2.92
C LYS A 93 3.31 -2.42 -2.46
N VAL A 94 3.64 -3.41 -3.26
CA VAL A 94 4.83 -4.25 -3.08
C VAL A 94 5.74 -4.00 -4.27
N GLN A 95 6.96 -3.57 -4.00
CA GLN A 95 7.92 -3.24 -5.03
C GLN A 95 9.27 -3.88 -4.68
N LYS A 96 9.98 -4.36 -5.70
CA LYS A 96 11.34 -4.86 -5.50
C LYS A 96 12.31 -3.70 -5.33
N GLU A 97 13.10 -3.71 -4.25
CA GLU A 97 14.19 -2.76 -4.00
C GLU A 97 15.46 -3.53 -3.63
N GLY A 98 16.39 -3.64 -4.59
CA GLY A 98 17.58 -4.46 -4.41
C GLY A 98 17.23 -5.91 -4.06
N PRO A 99 17.71 -6.45 -2.92
CA PRO A 99 17.40 -7.80 -2.45
C PRO A 99 16.07 -7.89 -1.68
N SER A 100 15.45 -6.76 -1.33
CA SER A 100 14.27 -6.69 -0.45
C SER A 100 12.98 -6.36 -1.21
N TYR A 101 11.85 -6.60 -0.53
CA TYR A 101 10.53 -6.24 -1.01
C TYR A 101 9.83 -5.38 0.05
N PRO A 102 9.98 -4.06 0.00
CA PRO A 102 9.18 -3.16 0.80
C PRO A 102 7.70 -3.30 0.43
N LEU A 103 6.87 -3.23 1.46
CA LEU A 103 5.43 -3.20 1.36
C LEU A 103 4.96 -1.87 1.93
N VAL A 104 4.47 -1.01 1.06
CA VAL A 104 3.80 0.23 1.47
C VAL A 104 2.31 -0.05 1.54
N ARG A 105 1.77 0.14 2.72
CA ARG A 105 0.33 0.06 2.95
C ARG A 105 -0.21 1.44 3.28
N THR A 106 -1.29 1.82 2.66
CA THR A 106 -1.96 3.08 2.94
C THR A 106 -3.47 2.93 2.97
N ASP A 107 -4.11 3.56 3.94
CA ASP A 107 -5.53 3.86 3.96
C ASP A 107 -5.79 5.32 3.51
N PHE A 108 -4.79 5.91 2.83
CA PHE A 108 -4.69 7.28 2.36
C PHE A 108 -4.55 8.36 3.45
N ASP A 109 -4.72 8.01 4.72
CA ASP A 109 -4.44 8.91 5.83
C ASP A 109 -3.09 8.60 6.47
N ARG A 110 -2.68 7.35 6.37
CA ARG A 110 -1.43 6.86 6.95
C ARG A 110 -0.76 5.91 5.95
N ALA A 111 0.43 6.26 5.54
CA ALA A 111 1.31 5.33 4.86
C ALA A 111 2.18 4.64 5.91
N VAL A 112 2.22 3.31 5.86
CA VAL A 112 3.12 2.50 6.68
C VAL A 112 4.04 1.75 5.74
N LEU A 113 5.33 2.01 5.88
CA LEU A 113 6.38 1.31 5.15
C LEU A 113 6.86 0.13 6.00
N LEU A 114 6.78 -1.05 5.44
CA LEU A 114 7.16 -2.31 6.07
C LEU A 114 8.04 -3.10 5.10
N ARG A 115 8.83 -4.03 5.62
CA ARG A 115 9.64 -4.95 4.80
C ARG A 115 9.12 -6.37 4.95
N ILE A 116 8.92 -7.06 3.84
CA ILE A 116 8.60 -8.50 3.86
C ILE A 116 9.85 -9.25 4.28
N ILE A 117 9.77 -9.95 5.42
CA ILE A 117 10.86 -10.79 5.94
C ILE A 117 10.61 -12.28 5.72
N ASP A 118 9.34 -12.70 5.72
CA ASP A 118 8.98 -14.10 5.51
C ASP A 118 7.55 -14.22 4.97
N ILE A 119 7.28 -15.33 4.28
CA ILE A 119 5.93 -15.71 3.84
C ILE A 119 5.69 -17.15 4.25
N GLN A 120 4.74 -17.34 5.14
CA GLN A 120 4.40 -18.62 5.76
C GLN A 120 3.07 -19.13 5.22
N PRO A 121 2.99 -20.39 4.76
CA PRO A 121 1.71 -21.00 4.42
C PRO A 121 0.84 -21.12 5.67
N GLU A 122 -0.47 -21.01 5.50
CA GLU A 122 -1.46 -21.35 6.52
C GLU A 122 -2.15 -22.68 6.18
N ASP A 123 -2.92 -23.23 7.13
CA ASP A 123 -3.55 -24.56 6.98
C ASP A 123 -4.60 -24.64 5.87
N LYS A 124 -5.16 -23.49 5.46
CA LYS A 124 -6.18 -23.44 4.39
C LYS A 124 -5.52 -23.30 3.03
N PRO A 125 -6.00 -24.02 2.01
CA PRO A 125 -5.51 -23.86 0.64
C PRO A 125 -5.54 -22.40 0.18
N GLY A 126 -4.41 -21.94 -0.39
CA GLY A 126 -4.27 -20.56 -0.87
C GLY A 126 -4.19 -19.50 0.22
N ALA A 127 -4.18 -19.88 1.50
CA ALA A 127 -3.96 -18.96 2.61
C ALA A 127 -2.49 -18.92 3.00
N PHE A 128 -1.98 -17.70 3.25
CA PHE A 128 -0.62 -17.47 3.68
C PHE A 128 -0.53 -16.22 4.53
N ARG A 129 0.50 -16.18 5.35
CA ARG A 129 0.81 -15.06 6.23
C ARG A 129 2.09 -14.40 5.74
N VAL A 130 2.04 -13.10 5.59
CA VAL A 130 3.22 -12.27 5.32
C VAL A 130 3.69 -11.68 6.64
N VAL A 131 4.91 -12.02 7.02
CA VAL A 131 5.59 -11.50 8.21
C VAL A 131 6.35 -10.26 7.78
N LEU A 132 6.10 -9.16 8.48
CA LEU A 132 6.60 -7.84 8.15
C LEU A 132 7.39 -7.29 9.33
N ALA A 133 8.50 -6.62 9.06
CA ALA A 133 9.22 -5.80 10.00
C ALA A 133 9.06 -4.33 9.64
N ALA A 134 9.19 -3.43 10.62
CA ALA A 134 9.33 -2.02 10.35
C ALA A 134 10.57 -1.78 9.49
N ASP A 135 10.49 -0.89 8.51
CA ASP A 135 11.67 -0.46 7.78
C ASP A 135 12.51 0.45 8.69
N ASP A 136 13.85 0.29 8.64
CA ASP A 136 14.81 1.03 9.49
C ASP A 136 14.72 2.56 9.31
N MET A 137 14.04 3.01 8.27
CA MET A 137 13.76 4.42 8.01
C MET A 137 12.62 5.00 8.87
N ASN A 138 11.88 4.16 9.59
CA ASN A 138 10.78 4.59 10.45
C ASN A 138 10.95 3.92 11.83
N PRO A 139 11.41 4.63 12.86
CA PRO A 139 11.80 4.07 14.17
C PRO A 139 10.59 3.71 15.06
N VAL A 140 9.56 3.14 14.49
CA VAL A 140 8.60 2.35 15.28
C VAL A 140 9.33 1.05 15.60
N SER A 141 9.85 0.97 16.81
CA SER A 141 10.70 -0.06 17.41
C SER A 141 10.93 -1.30 16.52
N ALA A 142 12.19 -1.49 16.10
CA ALA A 142 12.65 -2.61 15.27
C ALA A 142 12.40 -4.03 15.88
N SER A 143 11.69 -4.14 16.99
CA SER A 143 11.36 -5.37 17.70
C SER A 143 9.97 -5.92 17.41
N GLU A 144 9.08 -5.16 16.73
CA GLU A 144 7.72 -5.62 16.51
C GLU A 144 7.52 -6.06 15.05
N THR A 145 7.46 -7.37 14.86
CA THR A 145 6.95 -7.94 13.63
C THR A 145 5.42 -7.86 13.61
N THR A 146 4.85 -7.43 12.50
CA THR A 146 3.40 -7.52 12.28
C THR A 146 3.11 -8.59 11.23
N ASN A 147 1.94 -9.18 11.30
CA ASN A 147 1.52 -10.23 10.40
C ASN A 147 0.27 -9.80 9.65
N ILE A 148 0.28 -9.95 8.34
CA ILE A 148 -0.91 -9.77 7.49
C ILE A 148 -1.26 -11.12 6.88
N SER A 149 -2.50 -11.55 7.04
CA SER A 149 -2.99 -12.79 6.41
C SER A 149 -3.58 -12.49 5.04
N PHE A 150 -3.19 -13.28 4.07
CA PHE A 150 -3.66 -13.23 2.69
C PHE A 150 -4.33 -14.54 2.29
N ARG A 151 -5.29 -14.46 1.39
CA ARG A 151 -5.87 -15.60 0.69
C ARG A 151 -6.01 -15.27 -0.78
N GLY A 152 -5.62 -16.22 -1.63
CA GLY A 152 -5.77 -16.07 -3.07
C GLY A 152 -5.31 -17.31 -3.80
N GLN A 153 -5.67 -17.37 -5.07
CA GLN A 153 -5.21 -18.39 -5.98
C GLN A 153 -4.47 -17.74 -7.13
N LYS A 154 -3.38 -18.35 -7.54
CA LYS A 154 -2.66 -17.94 -8.74
C LYS A 154 -3.46 -18.38 -9.97
N ASN A 155 -3.52 -17.52 -10.97
CA ASN A 155 -4.05 -17.85 -12.28
C ASN A 155 -3.12 -18.84 -13.02
N GLU A 156 -3.50 -19.23 -14.24
CA GLU A 156 -2.71 -20.13 -15.09
C GLU A 156 -1.30 -19.62 -15.37
N GLN A 157 -1.10 -18.31 -15.38
CA GLN A 157 0.19 -17.65 -15.55
C GLN A 157 1.01 -17.59 -14.25
N GLY A 158 0.52 -18.19 -13.15
CA GLY A 158 1.18 -18.21 -11.85
C GLY A 158 1.15 -16.87 -11.10
N ARG A 159 0.24 -15.95 -11.45
CA ARG A 159 0.09 -14.63 -10.84
C ARG A 159 -1.19 -14.52 -10.00
N PHE A 160 -1.12 -13.75 -8.94
CA PHE A 160 -2.32 -13.32 -8.23
C PHE A 160 -2.94 -12.11 -8.96
N GLU A 161 -4.25 -12.16 -9.20
CA GLU A 161 -5.05 -11.04 -9.71
C GLU A 161 -5.94 -10.46 -8.61
N ARG A 162 -6.35 -11.31 -7.68
CA ARG A 162 -7.18 -10.97 -6.52
C ARG A 162 -6.62 -11.64 -5.28
N LEU A 163 -6.63 -10.91 -4.18
CA LEU A 163 -6.29 -11.40 -2.85
C LEU A 163 -7.35 -10.94 -1.86
N ALA A 164 -7.66 -11.79 -0.88
CA ALA A 164 -8.35 -11.37 0.31
C ALA A 164 -7.32 -11.10 1.41
N VAL A 165 -7.37 -9.92 2.00
CA VAL A 165 -6.38 -9.43 2.96
C VAL A 165 -7.04 -9.18 4.30
N ALA A 166 -6.49 -9.75 5.36
CA ALA A 166 -6.86 -9.44 6.74
C ALA A 166 -5.68 -8.83 7.47
N ASP A 167 -5.82 -7.56 7.82
CA ASP A 167 -4.81 -6.80 8.52
C ASP A 167 -5.29 -6.45 9.92
N PRO A 168 -4.68 -7.00 10.96
CA PRO A 168 -5.09 -6.78 12.35
C PRO A 168 -4.90 -5.32 12.80
N THR A 169 -3.98 -4.57 12.18
CA THR A 169 -3.67 -3.18 12.56
C THR A 169 -4.78 -2.19 12.16
N PHE A 170 -5.68 -2.58 11.26
CA PHE A 170 -6.90 -1.81 10.95
C PHE A 170 -8.10 -2.16 11.84
N GLY A 171 -7.87 -2.88 12.94
CA GLY A 171 -8.90 -3.20 13.93
C GLY A 171 -9.99 -4.14 13.45
N LYS A 172 -9.91 -4.65 12.22
CA LYS A 172 -10.90 -5.55 11.62
C LYS A 172 -10.23 -6.86 11.20
N ARG A 173 -10.54 -7.93 11.91
CA ARG A 173 -10.19 -9.31 11.50
C ARG A 173 -10.93 -9.79 10.24
N LYS A 174 -11.61 -8.90 9.52
CA LYS A 174 -12.36 -9.24 8.31
C LYS A 174 -11.45 -9.13 7.09
N PHE A 175 -11.49 -10.15 6.27
CA PHE A 175 -10.84 -10.12 4.97
C PHE A 175 -11.48 -9.05 4.08
N GLN A 176 -10.65 -8.28 3.42
CA GLN A 176 -11.02 -7.33 2.37
C GLN A 176 -10.45 -7.83 1.05
N ASP A 177 -11.28 -7.88 0.03
CA ASP A 177 -10.82 -8.20 -1.30
C ASP A 177 -10.03 -7.03 -1.89
N VAL A 178 -8.84 -7.32 -2.38
CA VAL A 178 -8.02 -6.40 -3.15
C VAL A 178 -7.75 -6.99 -4.53
N ILE A 179 -7.70 -6.12 -5.52
CA ILE A 179 -7.39 -6.48 -6.90
C ILE A 179 -6.10 -5.80 -7.34
N ARG A 180 -5.35 -6.48 -8.19
CA ARG A 180 -4.12 -5.97 -8.77
C ARG A 180 -4.43 -4.95 -9.84
N LEU A 181 -3.69 -3.84 -9.86
CA LEU A 181 -3.79 -2.82 -10.88
C LEU A 181 -2.69 -3.03 -11.93
N GLU A 182 -3.10 -3.20 -13.18
CA GLU A 182 -2.20 -3.39 -14.33
C GLU A 182 -1.44 -2.09 -14.67
N GLU A 183 -2.15 -0.98 -14.71
CA GLU A 183 -1.62 0.32 -15.16
C GLU A 183 -1.07 1.19 -14.01
N GLY A 184 -1.18 0.72 -12.77
CA GLY A 184 -0.84 1.51 -11.60
C GLY A 184 -2.03 2.29 -11.01
N LEU A 185 -1.79 2.95 -9.86
CA LEU A 185 -2.85 3.60 -9.09
C LEU A 185 -3.38 4.85 -9.80
N ALA A 186 -2.50 5.80 -10.11
CA ALA A 186 -2.93 7.07 -10.69
C ALA A 186 -3.62 6.90 -12.05
N PRO A 187 -3.09 6.14 -13.04
CA PRO A 187 -3.78 5.95 -14.32
C PRO A 187 -5.15 5.28 -14.17
N THR A 188 -5.29 4.31 -13.27
CA THR A 188 -6.57 3.64 -13.01
C THR A 188 -7.58 4.59 -12.38
N VAL A 189 -7.20 5.29 -11.33
CA VAL A 189 -8.10 6.19 -10.60
C VAL A 189 -8.47 7.40 -11.45
N ASN A 190 -7.48 8.05 -12.08
CA ASN A 190 -7.73 9.20 -12.94
C ASN A 190 -8.64 8.84 -14.11
N GLY A 191 -8.42 7.66 -14.73
CA GLY A 191 -9.25 7.14 -15.80
C GLY A 191 -10.72 6.95 -15.42
N ILE A 192 -10.99 6.52 -14.19
CA ILE A 192 -12.36 6.36 -13.68
C ILE A 192 -13.00 7.71 -13.32
N VAL A 193 -12.20 8.60 -12.72
CA VAL A 193 -12.75 9.78 -12.01
C VAL A 193 -12.86 10.98 -12.93
N ILE A 194 -11.79 11.37 -13.62
CA ILE A 194 -11.71 12.70 -14.22
C ILE A 194 -11.07 12.75 -15.61
N ALA A 195 -10.33 11.71 -16.02
CA ALA A 195 -9.63 11.76 -17.30
C ALA A 195 -10.61 12.00 -18.47
N GLY A 196 -10.25 12.97 -19.34
CA GLY A 196 -11.05 13.37 -20.47
C GLY A 196 -10.81 14.80 -20.89
N SER A 197 -11.50 15.21 -21.96
CA SER A 197 -11.50 16.61 -22.45
C SER A 197 -12.87 17.22 -22.18
N TYR A 198 -12.85 18.46 -21.75
CA TYR A 198 -14.03 19.19 -21.32
C TYR A 198 -14.05 20.61 -21.90
N ALA A 199 -15.21 21.23 -21.92
CA ALA A 199 -15.36 22.66 -22.18
C ALA A 199 -16.23 23.29 -21.09
N ASP A 200 -15.90 24.54 -20.72
CA ASP A 200 -16.79 25.35 -19.91
C ASP A 200 -17.88 26.06 -20.77
N ASP A 201 -18.72 26.83 -20.12
CA ASP A 201 -19.78 27.61 -20.76
C ASP A 201 -19.28 28.72 -21.68
N LYS A 202 -17.99 29.10 -21.55
CA LYS A 202 -17.31 30.09 -22.40
C LYS A 202 -16.55 29.47 -23.56
N GLY A 203 -16.55 28.12 -23.66
CA GLY A 203 -15.83 27.37 -24.68
C GLY A 203 -14.35 27.14 -24.37
N ALA A 204 -13.86 27.55 -23.19
CA ALA A 204 -12.51 27.25 -22.78
C ALA A 204 -12.31 25.74 -22.55
N THR A 205 -11.18 25.22 -22.97
CA THR A 205 -10.88 23.79 -22.91
C THR A 205 -10.11 23.42 -21.66
N TYR A 206 -10.51 22.30 -21.07
CA TYR A 206 -9.83 21.64 -19.97
C TYR A 206 -9.54 20.20 -20.36
N SER A 207 -8.37 19.70 -20.08
CA SER A 207 -8.06 18.29 -20.27
C SER A 207 -7.36 17.71 -19.05
N PHE A 208 -7.71 16.48 -18.72
CA PHE A 208 -7.11 15.71 -17.62
C PHE A 208 -6.69 14.36 -18.20
N SER A 209 -5.40 14.05 -18.14
CA SER A 209 -4.89 12.78 -18.63
C SER A 209 -4.97 11.69 -17.57
N ARG A 210 -4.95 10.43 -17.99
CA ARG A 210 -4.83 9.29 -17.07
C ARG A 210 -3.49 9.29 -16.32
N SER A 211 -2.44 9.83 -16.93
CA SER A 211 -1.10 9.91 -16.33
C SER A 211 -0.97 11.00 -15.25
N GLY A 212 -2.01 11.80 -15.02
CA GLY A 212 -1.97 12.85 -14.01
C GLY A 212 -1.43 14.19 -14.54
N GLU A 213 -1.65 14.49 -15.82
CA GLU A 213 -1.37 15.80 -16.42
C GLU A 213 -2.67 16.52 -16.68
N ALA A 214 -2.73 17.80 -16.30
CA ALA A 214 -3.87 18.66 -16.54
C ALA A 214 -3.47 19.86 -17.41
N GLU A 215 -4.32 20.23 -18.36
CA GLU A 215 -4.24 21.45 -19.13
C GLU A 215 -5.55 22.23 -18.93
N VAL A 216 -5.42 23.44 -18.41
CA VAL A 216 -6.55 24.32 -18.08
C VAL A 216 -6.25 25.73 -18.63
N PRO A 217 -7.22 26.64 -18.73
CA PRO A 217 -6.98 27.99 -19.26
C PRO A 217 -5.86 28.77 -18.56
N GLY A 218 -5.50 28.40 -17.33
CA GLY A 218 -4.39 29.04 -16.60
C GLY A 218 -3.03 28.37 -16.75
N GLY A 219 -2.90 27.32 -17.56
CA GLY A 219 -1.64 26.61 -17.80
C GLY A 219 -1.73 25.10 -17.65
N ARG A 220 -0.56 24.47 -17.59
CA ARG A 220 -0.41 23.02 -17.41
C ARG A 220 0.16 22.72 -16.03
N PHE A 221 -0.27 21.61 -15.42
CA PHE A 221 0.28 21.12 -14.16
C PHE A 221 0.12 19.60 -14.07
N ARG A 222 0.95 18.96 -13.23
CA ARG A 222 0.77 17.56 -12.87
C ARG A 222 -0.19 17.49 -11.67
N TYR A 223 -1.05 16.49 -11.65
CA TYR A 223 -2.04 16.35 -10.60
C TYR A 223 -2.14 14.93 -10.06
N ASP A 224 -2.53 14.85 -8.81
CA ASP A 224 -2.99 13.65 -8.15
C ASP A 224 -4.39 13.88 -7.56
N LEU A 225 -5.17 12.81 -7.44
CA LEU A 225 -6.47 12.83 -6.78
C LEU A 225 -6.32 12.39 -5.33
N ARG A 226 -6.75 13.21 -4.38
CA ARG A 226 -6.81 12.80 -2.98
C ARG A 226 -7.91 11.77 -2.79
N LEU A 227 -7.55 10.52 -2.52
CA LEU A 227 -8.48 9.38 -2.52
C LEU A 227 -9.32 9.27 -1.23
N SER A 228 -8.90 9.89 -0.14
CA SER A 228 -9.67 9.99 1.11
C SER A 228 -9.54 11.38 1.71
N PRO A 229 -10.26 12.38 1.19
CA PRO A 229 -10.17 13.74 1.69
C PRO A 229 -10.96 13.86 3.01
N LYS A 230 -10.38 13.40 4.13
CA LYS A 230 -10.98 13.55 5.47
C LYS A 230 -11.29 15.01 5.77
N GLY A 231 -12.45 15.24 6.34
CA GLY A 231 -12.91 16.59 6.70
C GLY A 231 -13.27 17.47 5.49
N ALA A 232 -12.98 17.07 4.26
CA ALA A 232 -13.38 17.83 3.08
C ALA A 232 -14.88 17.67 2.79
N ASN A 233 -15.45 18.67 2.09
CA ASN A 233 -16.83 18.62 1.60
C ASN A 233 -16.93 18.37 0.09
N CYS A 234 -15.81 18.03 -0.56
CA CYS A 234 -15.69 17.76 -2.00
C CYS A 234 -14.50 16.86 -2.26
N SER A 235 -14.43 16.26 -3.45
CA SER A 235 -13.23 15.58 -3.92
C SER A 235 -12.15 16.60 -4.30
N ILE A 236 -10.87 16.25 -4.15
CA ILE A 236 -9.75 17.19 -4.28
C ILE A 236 -8.80 16.74 -5.39
N ILE A 237 -8.43 17.70 -6.25
CA ILE A 237 -7.32 17.62 -7.18
C ILE A 237 -6.15 18.34 -6.53
N GLU A 238 -5.05 17.65 -6.33
CA GLU A 238 -3.80 18.21 -5.81
C GLU A 238 -2.83 18.43 -6.95
N GLU A 239 -2.16 19.58 -6.95
CA GLU A 239 -1.04 19.82 -7.84
C GLU A 239 0.18 19.10 -7.28
N ALA A 240 0.72 18.17 -8.05
CA ALA A 240 1.97 17.49 -7.70
C ALA A 240 3.11 18.52 -7.81
N GLN A 241 3.75 18.79 -6.68
CA GLN A 241 4.92 19.66 -6.59
C GLN A 241 6.19 18.82 -6.43
N ASP A 242 7.35 19.47 -6.55
CA ASP A 242 8.63 18.85 -6.20
C ASP A 242 8.57 18.31 -4.76
N GLU A 243 9.21 17.16 -4.51
CA GLU A 243 9.14 16.38 -3.26
C GLU A 243 9.31 17.20 -1.98
N ALA A 244 10.03 18.32 -2.04
CA ALA A 244 10.28 19.18 -0.89
C ALA A 244 9.08 20.05 -0.47
N ALA A 245 8.14 20.36 -1.38
CA ALA A 245 7.05 21.28 -1.12
C ALA A 245 5.72 20.60 -0.75
N GLY A 246 5.62 19.27 -1.01
CA GLY A 246 4.41 18.49 -0.82
C GLY A 246 3.28 18.85 -1.80
N PRO A 247 2.23 18.03 -1.87
CA PRO A 247 1.09 18.29 -2.76
C PRO A 247 0.28 19.48 -2.27
N ARG A 248 -0.18 20.34 -3.20
CA ARG A 248 -1.07 21.47 -2.90
C ARG A 248 -2.45 21.24 -3.49
N PRO A 249 -3.53 21.44 -2.71
CA PRO A 249 -4.87 21.40 -3.25
C PRO A 249 -5.03 22.51 -4.30
N ARG A 250 -5.34 22.12 -5.54
CA ARG A 250 -5.54 23.04 -6.66
C ARG A 250 -7.01 23.35 -6.87
N TYR A 251 -7.83 22.30 -6.96
CA TYR A 251 -9.25 22.38 -7.16
C TYR A 251 -9.98 21.38 -6.27
N GLY A 252 -11.15 21.77 -5.79
CA GLY A 252 -12.17 20.81 -5.42
C GLY A 252 -13.04 20.48 -6.60
N PHE A 253 -13.69 19.31 -6.59
CA PHE A 253 -14.62 18.96 -7.66
C PHE A 253 -15.81 18.15 -7.17
N ARG A 254 -16.89 18.23 -7.95
CA ARG A 254 -18.10 17.40 -7.80
C ARG A 254 -18.64 17.04 -9.17
N TRP A 255 -19.20 15.87 -9.26
CA TRP A 255 -19.98 15.47 -10.41
C TRP A 255 -21.47 15.84 -10.20
N LYS A 256 -22.07 16.49 -11.20
CA LYS A 256 -23.52 16.78 -11.24
C LYS A 256 -24.07 16.23 -12.56
N GLY A 257 -24.58 15.01 -12.48
CA GLY A 257 -24.88 14.25 -13.70
C GLY A 257 -23.62 14.00 -14.52
N GLN A 258 -23.57 14.53 -15.75
CA GLN A 258 -22.39 14.43 -16.61
C GLN A 258 -21.45 15.65 -16.52
N ALA A 259 -21.84 16.70 -15.83
CA ALA A 259 -21.02 17.88 -15.67
C ALA A 259 -20.03 17.72 -14.51
N LEU A 260 -18.80 18.16 -14.71
CA LEU A 260 -17.75 18.26 -13.70
C LEU A 260 -17.68 19.70 -13.20
N GLU A 261 -18.08 19.94 -11.98
CA GLU A 261 -18.00 21.25 -11.35
C GLU A 261 -16.65 21.38 -10.63
N LEU A 262 -15.86 22.39 -10.98
CA LEU A 262 -14.61 22.75 -10.29
C LEU A 262 -14.84 23.86 -9.29
N TYR A 263 -14.17 23.80 -8.14
CA TYR A 263 -14.29 24.75 -7.05
C TYR A 263 -12.93 25.23 -6.57
N GLU A 264 -12.87 26.45 -6.07
CA GLU A 264 -11.75 26.86 -5.24
C GLU A 264 -11.70 26.05 -3.95
N VAL A 265 -10.50 25.80 -3.44
CA VAL A 265 -10.27 25.10 -2.18
C VAL A 265 -9.67 26.07 -1.18
N ASP A 266 -10.31 26.21 -0.01
CA ASP A 266 -9.68 26.88 1.12
C ASP A 266 -8.63 25.95 1.74
N ALA A 267 -7.37 26.26 1.48
CA ALA A 267 -6.21 25.50 1.93
C ALA A 267 -5.64 25.96 3.28
N LYS A 268 -6.31 26.89 3.99
CA LYS A 268 -5.83 27.41 5.30
C LYS A 268 -5.72 26.33 6.37
N LYS A 269 -6.46 25.23 6.20
CA LYS A 269 -6.43 24.07 7.11
C LYS A 269 -6.25 22.80 6.28
N PRO A 270 -5.03 22.28 6.15
CA PRO A 270 -4.77 21.11 5.29
C PRO A 270 -5.58 19.85 5.66
N ASP A 271 -5.98 19.73 6.94
CA ASP A 271 -6.79 18.60 7.42
C ASP A 271 -8.31 18.84 7.29
N ASN A 272 -8.74 20.01 6.82
CA ASN A 272 -10.15 20.37 6.70
C ASN A 272 -10.37 21.22 5.45
N LEU A 273 -10.07 20.65 4.28
CA LEU A 273 -10.23 21.32 3.00
C LEU A 273 -11.71 21.60 2.71
N ARG A 274 -12.01 22.82 2.33
CA ARG A 274 -13.38 23.25 1.99
C ARG A 274 -13.45 23.77 0.57
N CYS A 275 -14.35 23.21 -0.21
CA CYS A 275 -14.74 23.78 -1.48
C CYS A 275 -15.62 24.99 -1.29
N GLY A 276 -15.41 26.01 -2.11
CA GLY A 276 -16.24 27.19 -2.19
C GLY A 276 -17.72 26.87 -2.43
N ALA A 277 -18.58 27.85 -2.16
CA ALA A 277 -20.02 27.66 -2.31
C ALA A 277 -20.47 27.62 -3.79
N LYS A 278 -19.71 28.24 -4.69
CA LYS A 278 -20.01 28.30 -6.13
C LYS A 278 -18.86 27.67 -6.92
N PRO A 279 -19.15 26.96 -8.01
CA PRO A 279 -18.11 26.45 -8.89
C PRO A 279 -17.42 27.62 -9.62
N VAL A 280 -16.11 27.50 -9.82
CA VAL A 280 -15.31 28.40 -10.66
C VAL A 280 -15.41 28.04 -12.13
N ALA A 281 -15.74 26.78 -12.41
CA ALA A 281 -16.05 26.31 -13.76
C ALA A 281 -17.04 25.15 -13.69
N VAL A 282 -17.93 25.07 -14.67
CA VAL A 282 -18.82 23.93 -14.92
C VAL A 282 -18.42 23.36 -16.26
N LEU A 283 -17.91 22.14 -16.24
CA LEU A 283 -17.27 21.51 -17.36
C LEU A 283 -18.17 20.42 -17.95
N THR A 284 -18.43 20.48 -19.23
CA THR A 284 -19.15 19.44 -19.97
C THR A 284 -18.16 18.60 -20.81
N PRO A 285 -18.29 17.25 -20.83
CA PRO A 285 -17.44 16.43 -21.68
C PRO A 285 -17.54 16.86 -23.14
N LYS A 286 -16.41 16.97 -23.83
CA LYS A 286 -16.38 17.11 -25.28
C LYS A 286 -16.64 15.76 -25.91
N ALA A 287 -17.52 15.71 -26.90
CA ALA A 287 -17.63 14.54 -27.76
C ALA A 287 -16.28 14.34 -28.46
N GLY A 288 -15.67 13.16 -28.27
CA GLY A 288 -14.42 12.78 -28.94
C GLY A 288 -14.69 12.34 -30.36
#